data_a765732a8f9dd03bee375ebd71d86155
#
_entry.id   a765732a8f9dd03bee375ebd71d86155
#
_cell.length_a   1.000
_cell.length_b   1.000
_cell.length_c   1.000
_cell.angle_alpha   90.00
_cell.angle_beta   90.00
_cell.angle_gamma   90.00
#
_symmetry.space_group_name_H-M   'P 1'
#
loop_
_entity.id
_entity.type
_entity.pdbx_description
1 polymer ?
#
loop_
_entity_poly.entity_id
_entity_poly.type
_entity_poly.pdbx_seq_one_letter_code
_entity_poly.pdbx_strand_id
1 'polypeptide(L)'
;MTGSTLLAGKLSIVGTPIGNLSDASPRVKETLAAADVILCEDTRVTSKLLSAFDIHVPLQRCDQNIIESQIGPTLERLRAGQRVAFVSDAGMPGISDPGQHLVDAALSEGLATEVIPGPSAVTCALVASGLASDHFFFEGFLPRKHGQIVQRLQQLASIPGTIVLYESPFRVLATVEAIAEVFPTRQVALVRELTKLHEEVVRDAAPCLVETLAAKENLKGECVLVIAAPTEEELAATSSQAAGESQLSLEDAIEAGLAAGTRKSALAKELAQKFGIARDEAYQAILAHEA
;
A
#
# COMPACT_ATOMS: atom_id res chain seq x y z
N MET A 1 2.95 -48.82 -20.63
CA MET A 1 3.66 -47.52 -20.55
C MET A 1 3.12 -46.77 -19.38
N THR A 2 3.75 -46.91 -18.23
CA THR A 2 3.39 -46.15 -17.01
C THR A 2 3.92 -44.75 -17.17
N GLY A 3 3.03 -43.83 -17.59
CA GLY A 3 3.34 -42.40 -17.59
C GLY A 3 3.64 -41.98 -16.17
N SER A 4 4.90 -41.64 -15.88
CA SER A 4 5.30 -40.90 -14.70
C SER A 4 4.53 -39.59 -14.75
N THR A 5 3.52 -39.45 -13.93
CA THR A 5 2.87 -38.15 -13.66
C THR A 5 3.93 -37.32 -12.96
N LEU A 6 4.72 -36.56 -13.71
CA LEU A 6 5.55 -35.51 -13.13
C LEU A 6 4.60 -34.67 -12.31
N LEU A 7 4.83 -34.64 -11.01
CA LEU A 7 4.10 -33.71 -10.12
C LEU A 7 4.29 -32.31 -10.72
N ALA A 8 3.20 -31.70 -11.12
CA ALA A 8 3.26 -30.36 -11.70
C ALA A 8 3.93 -29.42 -10.70
N GLY A 9 4.88 -28.62 -11.17
CA GLY A 9 5.52 -27.61 -10.35
C GLY A 9 4.48 -26.63 -9.81
N LYS A 10 4.76 -26.04 -8.67
CA LYS A 10 3.83 -25.13 -7.99
C LYS A 10 4.55 -23.90 -7.43
N LEU A 11 3.96 -22.74 -7.67
CA LEU A 11 4.35 -21.49 -7.01
C LEU A 11 3.52 -21.31 -5.73
N SER A 12 4.16 -21.29 -4.57
CA SER A 12 3.52 -21.06 -3.28
C SER A 12 3.86 -19.65 -2.79
N ILE A 13 2.87 -18.79 -2.65
CA ILE A 13 2.99 -17.47 -2.03
C ILE A 13 2.75 -17.65 -0.54
N VAL A 14 3.78 -17.44 0.27
CA VAL A 14 3.75 -17.87 1.67
C VAL A 14 3.81 -16.66 2.60
N GLY A 15 2.73 -16.45 3.36
CA GLY A 15 2.68 -15.42 4.39
C GLY A 15 3.58 -15.77 5.57
N THR A 16 4.40 -14.81 6.00
CA THR A 16 5.37 -14.97 7.08
C THR A 16 4.96 -14.15 8.31
N PRO A 17 5.48 -14.46 9.52
CA PRO A 17 5.21 -13.68 10.71
C PRO A 17 5.58 -12.20 10.56
N ILE A 18 4.79 -11.32 11.19
CA ILE A 18 5.03 -9.86 11.20
C ILE A 18 5.74 -9.37 12.47
N GLY A 19 6.16 -10.28 13.33
CA GLY A 19 6.86 -9.94 14.58
C GLY A 19 6.95 -11.10 15.57
N ASN A 20 6.00 -12.04 15.54
CA ASN A 20 5.95 -13.18 16.42
C ASN A 20 6.02 -14.50 15.63
N LEU A 21 7.07 -15.28 15.84
CA LEU A 21 7.27 -16.56 15.14
C LEU A 21 6.13 -17.57 15.38
N SER A 22 5.40 -17.43 16.49
CA SER A 22 4.26 -18.30 16.81
C SER A 22 3.05 -18.09 15.90
N ASP A 23 3.01 -16.99 15.16
CA ASP A 23 1.96 -16.71 14.18
C ASP A 23 2.13 -17.48 12.87
N ALA A 24 3.26 -18.17 12.69
CA ALA A 24 3.46 -19.06 11.56
C ALA A 24 2.61 -20.34 11.70
N SER A 25 1.69 -20.55 10.77
CA SER A 25 0.89 -21.79 10.75
C SER A 25 1.77 -23.02 10.46
N PRO A 26 1.33 -24.24 10.84
CA PRO A 26 2.01 -25.48 10.43
C PRO A 26 2.22 -25.57 8.91
N ARG A 27 1.23 -25.17 8.11
CA ARG A 27 1.31 -25.15 6.63
C ARG A 27 2.41 -24.25 6.10
N VAL A 28 2.69 -23.12 6.75
CA VAL A 28 3.81 -22.24 6.39
C VAL A 28 5.12 -23.01 6.49
N LYS A 29 5.37 -23.67 7.63
CA LYS A 29 6.59 -24.45 7.88
C LYS A 29 6.71 -25.63 6.89
N GLU A 30 5.64 -26.39 6.71
CA GLU A 30 5.59 -27.54 5.80
C GLU A 30 5.85 -27.12 4.36
N THR A 31 5.23 -26.01 3.90
CA THR A 31 5.40 -25.53 2.54
C THR A 31 6.82 -25.03 2.29
N LEU A 32 7.39 -24.28 3.20
CA LEU A 32 8.78 -23.80 3.11
C LEU A 32 9.77 -24.95 3.12
N ALA A 33 9.57 -25.97 3.99
CA ALA A 33 10.44 -27.14 4.06
C ALA A 33 10.35 -28.02 2.81
N ALA A 34 9.21 -28.03 2.13
CA ALA A 34 8.96 -28.84 0.94
C ALA A 34 9.35 -28.13 -0.39
N ALA A 35 9.78 -26.88 -0.35
CA ALA A 35 10.19 -26.13 -1.52
C ALA A 35 11.57 -26.56 -2.03
N ASP A 36 11.76 -26.57 -3.36
CA ASP A 36 13.07 -26.78 -3.98
C ASP A 36 13.93 -25.51 -3.92
N VAL A 37 13.27 -24.36 -3.89
CA VAL A 37 13.90 -23.04 -3.74
C VAL A 37 12.89 -22.06 -3.13
N ILE A 38 13.39 -21.14 -2.30
CA ILE A 38 12.61 -20.04 -1.75
C ILE A 38 13.15 -18.72 -2.34
N LEU A 39 12.28 -18.02 -3.05
CA LEU A 39 12.51 -16.65 -3.51
C LEU A 39 12.13 -15.70 -2.37
N CYS A 40 12.96 -14.69 -2.10
CA CYS A 40 12.74 -13.75 -0.99
C CYS A 40 13.34 -12.37 -1.28
N GLU A 41 12.81 -11.33 -0.65
CA GLU A 41 13.30 -9.96 -0.83
C GLU A 41 14.71 -9.80 -0.22
N ASP A 42 14.87 -10.14 1.06
CA ASP A 42 16.17 -10.16 1.74
C ASP A 42 16.51 -11.56 2.27
N THR A 43 17.52 -12.17 1.67
CA THR A 43 17.99 -13.51 2.07
C THR A 43 18.47 -13.57 3.52
N ARG A 44 18.91 -12.46 4.11
CA ARG A 44 19.37 -12.39 5.49
C ARG A 44 18.20 -12.47 6.48
N VAL A 45 17.08 -11.82 6.14
CA VAL A 45 15.84 -11.86 6.94
C VAL A 45 15.25 -13.26 6.86
N THR A 46 15.06 -13.77 5.65
CA THR A 46 14.48 -15.09 5.42
C THR A 46 15.35 -16.21 6.01
N SER A 47 16.69 -16.11 5.93
CA SER A 47 17.59 -17.11 6.56
C SER A 47 17.39 -17.20 8.08
N LYS A 48 17.17 -16.09 8.76
CA LYS A 48 16.86 -16.10 10.20
C LYS A 48 15.53 -16.80 10.50
N LEU A 49 14.51 -16.54 9.67
CA LEU A 49 13.21 -17.21 9.80
C LEU A 49 13.33 -18.71 9.61
N LEU A 50 14.01 -19.16 8.53
CA LEU A 50 14.20 -20.58 8.24
C LEU A 50 15.02 -21.27 9.35
N SER A 51 16.07 -20.61 9.84
CA SER A 51 16.87 -21.14 10.97
C SER A 51 16.02 -21.33 12.23
N ALA A 52 15.09 -20.39 12.52
CA ALA A 52 14.19 -20.53 13.66
C ALA A 52 13.20 -21.71 13.52
N PHE A 53 12.93 -22.14 12.28
CA PHE A 53 12.05 -23.27 11.98
C PHE A 53 12.81 -24.57 11.69
N ASP A 54 14.14 -24.56 11.77
CA ASP A 54 15.02 -25.69 11.39
C ASP A 54 14.79 -26.16 9.95
N ILE A 55 14.63 -25.20 9.04
CA ILE A 55 14.40 -25.44 7.60
C ILE A 55 15.67 -25.10 6.81
N HIS A 56 16.09 -26.04 5.94
CA HIS A 56 17.30 -25.94 5.13
C HIS A 56 16.95 -26.05 3.64
N VAL A 57 16.57 -24.92 3.03
CA VAL A 57 16.19 -24.83 1.63
C VAL A 57 16.99 -23.69 0.97
N PRO A 58 17.46 -23.84 -0.28
CA PRO A 58 18.16 -22.78 -1.00
C PRO A 58 17.34 -21.51 -1.09
N LEU A 59 17.97 -20.36 -0.77
CA LEU A 59 17.41 -19.05 -0.89
C LEU A 59 17.91 -18.35 -2.16
N GLN A 60 17.02 -17.66 -2.84
CA GLN A 60 17.35 -16.82 -3.98
C GLN A 60 16.70 -15.45 -3.80
N ARG A 61 17.52 -14.38 -3.95
CA ARG A 61 17.01 -13.02 -3.88
C ARG A 61 16.05 -12.72 -5.02
N CYS A 62 14.93 -12.08 -4.69
CA CYS A 62 13.88 -11.68 -5.63
C CYS A 62 13.13 -10.47 -5.07
N ASP A 63 13.77 -9.31 -5.08
CA ASP A 63 13.21 -8.03 -4.65
C ASP A 63 12.65 -7.23 -5.83
N GLN A 64 12.05 -6.07 -5.56
CA GLN A 64 11.42 -5.20 -6.53
C GLN A 64 12.34 -4.77 -7.68
N ASN A 65 13.66 -4.72 -7.47
CA ASN A 65 14.60 -4.28 -8.50
C ASN A 65 14.93 -5.38 -9.51
N ILE A 66 14.80 -6.64 -9.12
CA ILE A 66 15.23 -7.79 -9.94
C ILE A 66 14.12 -8.76 -10.30
N ILE A 67 12.90 -8.59 -9.75
CA ILE A 67 11.79 -9.54 -9.94
C ILE A 67 11.49 -9.81 -11.42
N GLU A 68 11.50 -8.79 -12.27
CA GLU A 68 11.26 -8.93 -13.70
C GLU A 68 12.24 -9.93 -14.33
N SER A 69 13.51 -9.90 -13.93
CA SER A 69 14.53 -10.84 -14.38
C SER A 69 14.38 -12.24 -13.79
N GLN A 70 13.63 -12.39 -12.71
CA GLN A 70 13.38 -13.67 -12.04
C GLN A 70 12.12 -14.39 -12.56
N ILE A 71 11.24 -13.71 -13.30
CA ILE A 71 10.01 -14.30 -13.84
C ILE A 71 10.36 -15.51 -14.74
N GLY A 72 11.13 -15.30 -15.80
CA GLY A 72 11.49 -16.37 -16.75
C GLY A 72 12.09 -17.61 -16.07
N PRO A 73 13.19 -17.46 -15.30
CA PRO A 73 13.78 -18.57 -14.54
C PRO A 73 12.80 -19.28 -13.59
N THR A 74 11.88 -18.53 -12.96
CA THR A 74 10.87 -19.11 -12.08
C THR A 74 9.89 -19.97 -12.86
N LEU A 75 9.37 -19.48 -13.98
CA LEU A 75 8.46 -20.25 -14.86
C LEU A 75 9.12 -21.52 -15.39
N GLU A 76 10.39 -21.48 -15.77
CA GLU A 76 11.15 -22.66 -16.19
C GLU A 76 11.24 -23.71 -15.08
N ARG A 77 11.50 -23.30 -13.83
CA ARG A 77 11.49 -24.19 -12.65
C ARG A 77 10.14 -24.86 -12.46
N LEU A 78 9.05 -24.07 -12.54
CA LEU A 78 7.69 -24.57 -12.40
C LEU A 78 7.35 -25.60 -13.51
N ARG A 79 7.71 -25.32 -14.77
CA ARG A 79 7.54 -26.26 -15.90
C ARG A 79 8.36 -27.54 -15.70
N ALA A 80 9.52 -27.44 -15.06
CA ALA A 80 10.34 -28.59 -14.70
C ALA A 80 9.80 -29.39 -13.51
N GLY A 81 8.65 -29.03 -12.95
CA GLY A 81 8.03 -29.73 -11.83
C GLY A 81 8.51 -29.30 -10.44
N GLN A 82 9.32 -28.23 -10.35
CA GLN A 82 9.84 -27.75 -9.07
C GLN A 82 8.78 -27.00 -8.25
N ARG A 83 8.90 -27.09 -6.93
CA ARG A 83 8.14 -26.32 -5.95
C ARG A 83 8.91 -25.06 -5.61
N VAL A 84 8.38 -23.92 -6.01
CA VAL A 84 8.96 -22.62 -5.73
C VAL A 84 8.11 -21.92 -4.68
N ALA A 85 8.69 -21.52 -3.56
CA ALA A 85 8.03 -20.65 -2.60
C ALA A 85 8.51 -19.20 -2.79
N PHE A 86 7.61 -18.23 -2.61
CA PHE A 86 7.94 -16.81 -2.52
C PHE A 86 7.50 -16.26 -1.17
N VAL A 87 8.39 -15.56 -0.50
CA VAL A 87 8.14 -14.87 0.77
C VAL A 87 8.60 -13.41 0.68
N SER A 88 7.87 -12.51 1.32
CA SER A 88 8.35 -11.15 1.64
C SER A 88 9.09 -11.14 2.97
N ASP A 89 9.68 -10.02 3.34
CA ASP A 89 10.42 -9.89 4.59
C ASP A 89 9.51 -10.09 5.81
N ALA A 90 8.23 -9.70 5.71
CA ALA A 90 7.21 -9.93 6.74
C ALA A 90 5.80 -9.84 6.16
N GLY A 91 4.87 -10.64 6.66
CA GLY A 91 3.46 -10.60 6.30
C GLY A 91 3.11 -11.35 5.03
N MET A 92 2.05 -10.90 4.35
CA MET A 92 1.55 -11.50 3.10
C MET A 92 2.24 -10.92 1.89
N PRO A 93 2.96 -11.74 1.09
CA PRO A 93 3.57 -11.29 -0.15
C PRO A 93 2.50 -10.83 -1.19
N GLY A 94 2.86 -9.84 -2.00
CA GLY A 94 1.97 -9.21 -2.98
C GLY A 94 1.19 -8.01 -2.42
N ILE A 95 1.39 -7.67 -1.14
CA ILE A 95 0.80 -6.49 -0.48
C ILE A 95 1.91 -5.48 -0.18
N SER A 96 2.06 -4.48 -1.02
CA SER A 96 3.17 -3.49 -0.99
C SER A 96 4.55 -4.09 -1.27
N ASP A 97 4.60 -5.25 -1.89
CA ASP A 97 5.81 -5.93 -2.36
C ASP A 97 5.58 -6.55 -3.77
N PRO A 98 6.66 -6.99 -4.46
CA PRO A 98 6.57 -7.38 -5.87
C PRO A 98 5.99 -8.78 -6.15
N GLY A 99 5.55 -9.55 -5.17
CA GLY A 99 5.09 -10.93 -5.33
C GLY A 99 3.99 -11.12 -6.36
N GLN A 100 3.16 -10.09 -6.60
CA GLN A 100 2.09 -10.11 -7.60
C GLN A 100 2.61 -10.43 -9.01
N HIS A 101 3.76 -9.91 -9.43
CA HIS A 101 4.31 -10.13 -10.77
C HIS A 101 4.58 -11.62 -11.06
N LEU A 102 5.07 -12.37 -10.07
CA LEU A 102 5.30 -13.81 -10.20
C LEU A 102 3.99 -14.59 -10.32
N VAL A 103 2.98 -14.19 -9.53
CA VAL A 103 1.65 -14.83 -9.56
C VAL A 103 0.99 -14.60 -10.92
N ASP A 104 0.98 -13.37 -11.40
CA ASP A 104 0.38 -13.00 -12.68
C ASP A 104 1.04 -13.75 -13.84
N ALA A 105 2.38 -13.81 -13.86
CA ALA A 105 3.12 -14.53 -14.87
C ALA A 105 2.84 -16.06 -14.84
N ALA A 106 2.79 -16.67 -13.66
CA ALA A 106 2.50 -18.08 -13.52
C ALA A 106 1.07 -18.43 -13.95
N LEU A 107 0.09 -17.62 -13.55
CA LEU A 107 -1.32 -17.79 -13.95
C LEU A 107 -1.52 -17.61 -15.47
N SER A 108 -0.84 -16.62 -16.07
CA SER A 108 -0.90 -16.37 -17.51
C SER A 108 -0.41 -17.56 -18.33
N GLU A 109 0.43 -18.41 -17.78
CA GLU A 109 0.92 -19.65 -18.39
C GLU A 109 0.17 -20.91 -17.94
N GLY A 110 -0.87 -20.78 -17.14
CA GLY A 110 -1.64 -21.91 -16.62
C GLY A 110 -0.87 -22.77 -15.62
N LEU A 111 0.20 -22.24 -15.01
CA LEU A 111 0.99 -22.94 -14.00
C LEU A 111 0.30 -22.88 -12.64
N ALA A 112 0.46 -23.94 -11.85
CA ALA A 112 -0.21 -24.05 -10.56
C ALA A 112 0.35 -23.01 -9.54
N THR A 113 -0.56 -22.25 -8.93
CA THR A 113 -0.24 -21.32 -7.86
C THR A 113 -1.07 -21.65 -6.61
N GLU A 114 -0.54 -21.36 -5.44
CA GLU A 114 -1.28 -21.41 -4.19
C GLU A 114 -0.87 -20.27 -3.25
N VAL A 115 -1.77 -19.91 -2.36
CA VAL A 115 -1.48 -18.97 -1.28
C VAL A 115 -1.54 -19.71 0.05
N ILE A 116 -0.47 -19.61 0.82
CA ILE A 116 -0.43 -20.06 2.22
C ILE A 116 -0.67 -18.83 3.08
N PRO A 117 -1.85 -18.70 3.72
CA PRO A 117 -2.21 -17.50 4.45
C PRO A 117 -1.31 -17.32 5.69
N GLY A 118 -0.99 -16.07 5.94
CA GLY A 118 -0.24 -15.64 7.12
C GLY A 118 -0.79 -14.31 7.67
N PRO A 119 -0.20 -13.78 8.73
CA PRO A 119 -0.61 -12.50 9.30
C PRO A 119 -0.42 -11.34 8.29
N SER A 120 -1.27 -10.33 8.42
CA SER A 120 -1.18 -9.09 7.64
C SER A 120 -1.28 -7.90 8.59
N ALA A 121 -0.27 -7.04 8.57
CA ALA A 121 -0.26 -5.84 9.39
C ALA A 121 -1.45 -4.91 9.10
N VAL A 122 -1.95 -4.89 7.85
CA VAL A 122 -3.13 -4.12 7.44
C VAL A 122 -4.37 -4.54 8.22
N THR A 123 -4.72 -5.83 8.16
CA THR A 123 -5.94 -6.34 8.82
C THR A 123 -5.78 -6.39 10.33
N CYS A 124 -4.59 -6.74 10.84
CA CYS A 124 -4.33 -6.73 12.28
C CYS A 124 -4.44 -5.31 12.86
N ALA A 125 -3.86 -4.31 12.20
CA ALA A 125 -3.96 -2.92 12.64
C ALA A 125 -5.40 -2.38 12.56
N LEU A 126 -6.13 -2.71 11.49
CA LEU A 126 -7.54 -2.33 11.36
C LEU A 126 -8.37 -2.85 12.54
N VAL A 127 -8.23 -4.13 12.88
CA VAL A 127 -8.92 -4.73 14.03
C VAL A 127 -8.44 -4.12 15.35
N ALA A 128 -7.14 -3.96 15.54
CA ALA A 128 -6.56 -3.41 16.78
C ALA A 128 -6.94 -1.94 17.00
N SER A 129 -7.16 -1.17 15.93
CA SER A 129 -7.58 0.24 16.00
C SER A 129 -8.96 0.42 16.64
N GLY A 130 -9.85 -0.59 16.55
CA GLY A 130 -11.25 -0.51 16.96
C GLY A 130 -12.07 0.51 16.16
N LEU A 131 -11.60 0.92 14.98
CA LEU A 131 -12.35 1.72 14.03
C LEU A 131 -13.24 0.83 13.14
N ALA A 132 -14.23 1.42 12.47
CA ALA A 132 -15.14 0.68 11.58
C ALA A 132 -14.35 -0.09 10.52
N SER A 133 -14.69 -1.36 10.30
CA SER A 133 -13.95 -2.27 9.42
C SER A 133 -14.79 -2.88 8.30
N ASP A 134 -16.07 -2.51 8.20
CA ASP A 134 -16.97 -3.02 7.16
C ASP A 134 -16.47 -2.68 5.74
N HIS A 135 -15.95 -1.47 5.60
CA HIS A 135 -15.30 -1.01 4.38
C HIS A 135 -13.98 -0.35 4.74
N PHE A 136 -12.91 -0.76 4.09
CA PHE A 136 -11.60 -0.13 4.27
C PHE A 136 -10.84 -0.05 2.95
N PHE A 137 -9.96 0.93 2.88
CA PHE A 137 -9.06 1.15 1.76
C PHE A 137 -7.61 1.12 2.26
N PHE A 138 -6.79 0.29 1.65
CA PHE A 138 -5.36 0.24 1.92
C PHE A 138 -4.60 1.06 0.89
N GLU A 139 -3.97 2.13 1.34
CA GLU A 139 -3.19 3.05 0.50
C GLU A 139 -1.72 2.64 0.35
N GLY A 140 -1.19 1.89 1.31
CA GLY A 140 0.26 1.67 1.40
C GLY A 140 0.99 2.88 1.99
N PHE A 141 2.08 3.32 1.37
CA PHE A 141 2.87 4.46 1.84
C PHE A 141 2.49 5.75 1.11
N LEU A 142 2.28 6.82 1.88
CA LEU A 142 2.08 8.15 1.32
C LEU A 142 3.37 8.72 0.71
N PRO A 143 3.25 9.69 -0.21
CA PRO A 143 4.40 10.42 -0.77
C PRO A 143 5.29 11.03 0.33
N ARG A 144 6.50 11.48 -0.03
CA ARG A 144 7.44 12.02 0.97
C ARG A 144 7.29 13.52 1.23
N LYS A 145 6.80 14.29 0.25
CA LYS A 145 6.71 15.75 0.34
C LYS A 145 5.36 16.14 0.95
N HIS A 146 5.34 17.02 1.94
CA HIS A 146 4.14 17.45 2.67
C HIS A 146 2.99 17.83 1.73
N GLY A 147 3.19 18.72 0.75
CA GLY A 147 2.13 19.11 -0.19
C GLY A 147 1.57 17.95 -1.02
N GLN A 148 2.38 16.92 -1.32
CA GLN A 148 1.92 15.72 -2.01
C GLN A 148 1.13 14.80 -1.06
N ILE A 149 1.50 14.75 0.23
CA ILE A 149 0.74 14.04 1.26
C ILE A 149 -0.65 14.66 1.37
N VAL A 150 -0.73 15.98 1.57
CA VAL A 150 -1.99 16.73 1.67
C VAL A 150 -2.86 16.50 0.43
N GLN A 151 -2.30 16.67 -0.76
CA GLN A 151 -3.02 16.41 -2.01
C GLN A 151 -3.56 14.97 -2.09
N ARG A 152 -2.76 13.97 -1.67
CA ARG A 152 -3.20 12.57 -1.69
C ARG A 152 -4.30 12.32 -0.67
N LEU A 153 -4.18 12.84 0.54
CA LEU A 153 -5.22 12.75 1.57
C LEU A 153 -6.54 13.39 1.11
N GLN A 154 -6.48 14.55 0.44
CA GLN A 154 -7.68 15.17 -0.15
C GLN A 154 -8.36 14.27 -1.19
N GLN A 155 -7.59 13.56 -2.04
CA GLN A 155 -8.14 12.58 -2.98
C GLN A 155 -8.79 11.39 -2.25
N LEU A 156 -8.27 11.02 -1.09
CA LEU A 156 -8.81 9.93 -0.27
C LEU A 156 -10.05 10.34 0.54
N ALA A 157 -10.36 11.64 0.63
CA ALA A 157 -11.45 12.17 1.46
C ALA A 157 -12.83 11.60 1.08
N SER A 158 -13.05 11.29 -0.19
CA SER A 158 -14.31 10.74 -0.74
C SER A 158 -14.46 9.23 -0.58
N ILE A 159 -13.44 8.53 -0.09
CA ILE A 159 -13.52 7.06 0.08
C ILE A 159 -14.46 6.75 1.26
N PRO A 160 -15.57 6.02 1.03
CA PRO A 160 -16.55 5.71 2.07
C PRO A 160 -16.10 4.53 2.94
N GLY A 161 -14.94 4.63 3.56
CA GLY A 161 -14.36 3.56 4.38
C GLY A 161 -13.16 4.02 5.19
N THR A 162 -12.75 3.19 6.12
CA THR A 162 -11.55 3.38 6.93
C THR A 162 -10.31 3.29 6.06
N ILE A 163 -9.37 4.24 6.19
CA ILE A 163 -8.13 4.25 5.41
C ILE A 163 -7.00 3.68 6.26
N VAL A 164 -6.24 2.74 5.70
CA VAL A 164 -5.09 2.11 6.36
C VAL A 164 -3.82 2.49 5.59
N LEU A 165 -2.82 2.99 6.31
CA LEU A 165 -1.53 3.44 5.76
C LEU A 165 -0.38 2.72 6.44
N TYR A 166 0.64 2.37 5.68
CA TYR A 166 1.97 2.06 6.25
C TYR A 166 2.76 3.34 6.43
N GLU A 167 3.49 3.45 7.53
CA GLU A 167 4.36 4.62 7.72
C GLU A 167 5.64 4.26 8.49
N SER A 168 6.70 4.99 8.18
CA SER A 168 7.96 4.92 8.90
C SER A 168 7.86 5.65 10.25
N PRO A 169 8.46 5.13 11.32
CA PRO A 169 8.47 5.80 12.63
C PRO A 169 9.07 7.22 12.57
N PHE A 170 9.97 7.47 11.62
CA PHE A 170 10.59 8.79 11.42
C PHE A 170 9.65 9.80 10.73
N ARG A 171 8.55 9.36 10.15
CA ARG A 171 7.62 10.19 9.39
C ARG A 171 6.24 10.26 10.02
N VAL A 172 5.92 9.38 10.96
CA VAL A 172 4.58 9.26 11.57
C VAL A 172 4.06 10.61 12.05
N LEU A 173 4.85 11.39 12.79
CA LEU A 173 4.41 12.69 13.29
C LEU A 173 4.01 13.62 12.14
N ALA A 174 4.89 13.83 11.17
CA ALA A 174 4.61 14.71 10.03
C ALA A 174 3.42 14.21 9.18
N THR A 175 3.22 12.90 9.10
CA THR A 175 2.06 12.31 8.41
C THR A 175 0.77 12.54 9.19
N VAL A 176 0.78 12.42 10.53
CA VAL A 176 -0.40 12.69 11.36
C VAL A 176 -0.72 14.20 11.39
N GLU A 177 0.28 15.08 11.33
CA GLU A 177 0.07 16.52 11.14
C GLU A 177 -0.67 16.83 9.83
N ALA A 178 -0.27 16.22 8.73
CA ALA A 178 -0.96 16.36 7.45
C ALA A 178 -2.38 15.74 7.47
N ILE A 179 -2.57 14.63 8.20
CA ILE A 179 -3.91 14.06 8.42
C ILE A 179 -4.78 15.03 9.23
N ALA A 180 -4.25 15.66 10.28
CA ALA A 180 -4.98 16.63 11.08
C ALA A 180 -5.34 17.90 10.27
N GLU A 181 -4.50 18.31 9.33
CA GLU A 181 -4.79 19.41 8.41
C GLU A 181 -5.98 19.11 7.50
N VAL A 182 -6.04 17.89 6.94
CA VAL A 182 -7.08 17.49 5.96
C VAL A 182 -8.33 16.94 6.64
N PHE A 183 -8.17 16.21 7.73
CA PHE A 183 -9.24 15.50 8.46
C PHE A 183 -9.26 15.86 9.95
N PRO A 184 -9.48 17.13 10.31
CA PRO A 184 -9.34 17.58 11.70
C PRO A 184 -10.33 16.93 12.68
N THR A 185 -11.42 16.37 12.21
CA THR A 185 -12.48 15.75 13.01
C THR A 185 -12.38 14.24 13.10
N ARG A 186 -11.59 13.60 12.21
CA ARG A 186 -11.53 12.14 12.16
C ARG A 186 -10.69 11.55 13.29
N GLN A 187 -11.13 10.41 13.79
CA GLN A 187 -10.33 9.58 14.68
C GLN A 187 -9.20 8.92 13.87
N VAL A 188 -8.02 8.88 14.46
CA VAL A 188 -6.84 8.24 13.90
C VAL A 188 -6.22 7.32 14.93
N ALA A 189 -5.88 6.10 14.54
CA ALA A 189 -5.12 5.20 15.37
C ALA A 189 -3.69 5.02 14.81
N LEU A 190 -2.70 5.18 15.67
CA LEU A 190 -1.36 4.66 15.44
C LEU A 190 -1.29 3.27 16.05
N VAL A 191 -1.01 2.27 15.23
CA VAL A 191 -0.75 0.89 15.65
C VAL A 191 0.72 0.58 15.36
N ARG A 192 1.48 0.26 16.39
CA ARG A 192 2.93 0.15 16.31
C ARG A 192 3.41 -1.19 16.87
N GLU A 193 4.45 -1.76 16.23
CA GLU A 193 5.13 -3.00 16.69
C GLU A 193 4.16 -4.16 16.93
N LEU A 194 3.18 -4.32 16.04
CA LEU A 194 2.18 -5.40 16.09
C LEU A 194 2.83 -6.76 16.32
N THR A 195 2.24 -7.56 17.22
CA THR A 195 2.66 -8.90 17.65
C THR A 195 4.00 -8.96 18.38
N LYS A 196 4.69 -7.83 18.56
CA LYS A 196 5.99 -7.73 19.23
C LYS A 196 5.85 -7.33 20.71
N LEU A 197 6.95 -7.41 21.45
CA LEU A 197 6.99 -7.08 22.89
C LEU A 197 6.53 -5.65 23.21
N HIS A 198 6.75 -4.70 22.29
CA HIS A 198 6.42 -3.29 22.46
C HIS A 198 5.23 -2.87 21.58
N GLU A 199 4.29 -3.79 21.38
CA GLU A 199 3.03 -3.47 20.70
C GLU A 199 2.31 -2.33 21.40
N GLU A 200 1.90 -1.34 20.64
CA GLU A 200 1.22 -0.15 21.14
C GLU A 200 0.11 0.28 20.17
N VAL A 201 -1.04 0.59 20.74
CA VAL A 201 -2.16 1.20 20.01
C VAL A 201 -2.53 2.51 20.70
N VAL A 202 -2.43 3.60 19.97
CA VAL A 202 -2.86 4.95 20.44
C VAL A 202 -3.90 5.47 19.46
N ARG A 203 -5.10 5.77 19.95
CA ARG A 203 -6.21 6.30 19.13
C ARG A 203 -6.77 7.57 19.74
N ASP A 204 -6.88 8.60 18.92
CA ASP A 204 -7.49 9.88 19.29
C ASP A 204 -7.98 10.62 18.04
N ALA A 205 -8.64 11.79 18.23
CA ALA A 205 -8.84 12.74 17.15
C ALA A 205 -7.48 13.16 16.57
N ALA A 206 -7.40 13.38 15.27
CA ALA A 206 -6.12 13.64 14.59
C ALA A 206 -5.29 14.75 15.25
N PRO A 207 -5.82 15.94 15.65
CA PRO A 207 -5.05 16.96 16.34
C PRO A 207 -4.50 16.51 17.70
N CYS A 208 -5.30 15.78 18.50
CA CYS A 208 -4.87 15.27 19.81
C CYS A 208 -3.78 14.19 19.67
N LEU A 209 -3.86 13.38 18.61
CA LEU A 209 -2.81 12.40 18.31
C LEU A 209 -1.49 13.10 17.95
N VAL A 210 -1.51 14.24 17.24
CA VAL A 210 -0.31 15.07 17.00
C VAL A 210 0.36 15.45 18.32
N GLU A 211 -0.40 15.98 19.28
CA GLU A 211 0.14 16.39 20.59
C GLU A 211 0.76 15.19 21.33
N THR A 212 0.06 14.06 21.33
CA THR A 212 0.54 12.81 21.96
C THR A 212 1.84 12.33 21.33
N LEU A 213 1.97 12.38 20.01
CA LEU A 213 3.16 11.93 19.30
C LEU A 213 4.32 12.92 19.44
N ALA A 214 4.06 14.22 19.43
CA ALA A 214 5.08 15.26 19.64
C ALA A 214 5.74 15.16 21.02
N ALA A 215 5.03 14.66 22.03
CA ALA A 215 5.57 14.42 23.36
C ALA A 215 6.48 13.17 23.45
N LYS A 216 6.52 12.32 22.43
CA LYS A 216 7.36 11.10 22.40
C LYS A 216 8.73 11.43 21.81
N GLU A 217 9.81 11.27 22.60
CA GLU A 217 11.17 11.60 22.15
C GLU A 217 11.71 10.75 21.01
N ASN A 218 11.36 9.47 20.93
CA ASN A 218 11.89 8.55 19.90
C ASN A 218 10.89 7.46 19.56
N LEU A 219 10.12 7.66 18.50
CA LEU A 219 9.28 6.60 17.95
C LEU A 219 10.15 5.62 17.16
N LYS A 220 10.02 4.32 17.46
CA LYS A 220 10.77 3.25 16.78
C LYS A 220 9.81 2.14 16.35
N GLY A 221 10.28 1.30 15.44
CA GLY A 221 9.56 0.13 14.98
C GLY A 221 8.70 0.37 13.76
N GLU A 222 7.85 -0.57 13.44
CA GLU A 222 6.94 -0.53 12.29
C GLU A 222 5.60 0.07 12.70
N CYS A 223 5.08 0.95 11.87
CA CYS A 223 3.89 1.74 12.16
C CYS A 223 2.82 1.56 11.09
N VAL A 224 1.58 1.40 11.53
CA VAL A 224 0.39 1.47 10.70
C VAL A 224 -0.49 2.58 11.23
N LEU A 225 -0.93 3.47 10.36
CA LEU A 225 -1.92 4.49 10.66
C LEU A 225 -3.27 4.03 10.12
N VAL A 226 -4.30 4.17 10.94
CA VAL A 226 -5.68 3.83 10.58
C VAL A 226 -6.53 5.07 10.79
N ILE A 227 -7.14 5.59 9.72
CA ILE A 227 -7.95 6.81 9.73
C ILE A 227 -9.42 6.40 9.62
N ALA A 228 -10.26 6.87 10.52
CA ALA A 228 -11.69 6.58 10.51
C ALA A 228 -12.35 6.95 9.18
N ALA A 229 -13.37 6.19 8.81
CA ALA A 229 -14.23 6.51 7.68
C ALA A 229 -14.82 7.93 7.83
N PRO A 230 -15.11 8.60 6.70
CA PRO A 230 -15.82 9.89 6.73
C PRO A 230 -17.21 9.74 7.33
N THR A 231 -17.71 10.80 7.94
CA THR A 231 -19.12 10.90 8.30
C THR A 231 -19.99 11.11 7.05
N GLU A 232 -21.32 10.88 7.18
CA GLU A 232 -22.25 11.17 6.09
C GLU A 232 -22.19 12.63 5.66
N GLU A 233 -21.99 13.54 6.62
CA GLU A 233 -21.85 14.98 6.37
C GLU A 233 -20.57 15.31 5.59
N GLU A 234 -19.45 14.68 5.94
CA GLU A 234 -18.19 14.85 5.21
C GLU A 234 -18.30 14.31 3.78
N LEU A 235 -18.95 13.16 3.56
CA LEU A 235 -19.20 12.60 2.22
C LEU A 235 -20.11 13.53 1.39
N ALA A 236 -21.18 14.04 1.99
CA ALA A 236 -22.07 14.96 1.30
C ALA A 236 -21.36 16.26 0.90
N ALA A 237 -20.53 16.82 1.79
CA ALA A 237 -19.74 18.01 1.50
C ALA A 237 -18.74 17.77 0.36
N THR A 238 -18.02 16.64 0.38
CA THR A 238 -17.06 16.27 -0.67
C THR A 238 -17.77 16.04 -2.02
N SER A 239 -18.92 15.40 -2.02
CA SER A 239 -19.73 15.18 -3.21
C SER A 239 -20.26 16.48 -3.80
N SER A 240 -20.65 17.43 -2.96
CA SER A 240 -21.12 18.77 -3.38
C SER A 240 -20.00 19.60 -3.97
N GLN A 241 -18.79 19.54 -3.41
CA GLN A 241 -17.61 20.19 -3.96
C GLN A 241 -17.22 19.60 -5.33
N ALA A 242 -17.18 18.27 -5.45
CA ALA A 242 -16.88 17.60 -6.71
C ALA A 242 -17.94 17.90 -7.80
N ALA A 243 -19.22 18.01 -7.42
CA ALA A 243 -20.29 18.39 -8.33
C ALA A 243 -20.18 19.86 -8.77
N GLY A 244 -19.80 20.77 -7.86
CA GLY A 244 -19.54 22.18 -8.18
C GLY A 244 -18.32 22.35 -9.09
N GLU A 245 -17.24 21.62 -8.87
CA GLU A 245 -16.06 21.64 -9.73
C GLU A 245 -16.28 20.97 -11.08
N SER A 246 -17.14 19.96 -11.17
CA SER A 246 -17.52 19.29 -12.43
C SER A 246 -18.50 20.10 -13.28
N GLN A 247 -19.18 21.11 -12.70
CA GLN A 247 -20.07 22.01 -13.42
C GLN A 247 -19.35 23.25 -13.99
N LEU A 248 -18.14 23.57 -13.55
CA LEU A 248 -17.34 24.63 -14.13
C LEU A 248 -16.93 24.22 -15.54
N SER A 249 -17.44 24.97 -16.53
CA SER A 249 -16.97 24.82 -17.91
C SER A 249 -15.50 25.24 -18.03
N LEU A 250 -14.82 24.80 -19.09
CA LEU A 250 -13.46 25.27 -19.38
C LEU A 250 -13.43 26.81 -19.45
N GLU A 251 -14.47 27.43 -19.98
CA GLU A 251 -14.62 28.88 -20.10
C GLU A 251 -14.71 29.53 -18.70
N ASP A 252 -15.55 29.03 -17.80
CA ASP A 252 -15.66 29.54 -16.42
C ASP A 252 -14.34 29.41 -15.64
N ALA A 253 -13.62 28.32 -15.86
CA ALA A 253 -12.34 28.08 -15.20
C ALA A 253 -11.24 29.02 -15.76
N ILE A 254 -11.29 29.36 -17.04
CA ILE A 254 -10.41 30.37 -17.65
C ILE A 254 -10.71 31.74 -17.05
N GLU A 255 -11.99 32.15 -17.01
CA GLU A 255 -12.41 33.42 -16.46
C GLU A 255 -11.98 33.60 -15.00
N ALA A 256 -12.24 32.59 -14.15
CA ALA A 256 -11.83 32.58 -12.76
C ALA A 256 -10.30 32.70 -12.59
N GLY A 257 -9.51 31.96 -13.39
CA GLY A 257 -8.05 31.97 -13.34
C GLY A 257 -7.46 33.32 -13.76
N LEU A 258 -8.06 33.94 -14.79
CA LEU A 258 -7.67 35.30 -15.25
C LEU A 258 -8.04 36.37 -14.21
N ALA A 259 -9.24 36.30 -13.63
CA ALA A 259 -9.69 37.20 -12.57
C ALA A 259 -8.79 37.13 -11.32
N ALA A 260 -8.26 35.95 -11.02
CA ALA A 260 -7.30 35.73 -9.92
C ALA A 260 -5.88 36.22 -10.25
N GLY A 261 -5.62 36.73 -11.48
CA GLY A 261 -4.31 37.21 -11.90
C GLY A 261 -3.28 36.12 -12.16
N THR A 262 -3.70 34.86 -12.39
CA THR A 262 -2.82 33.76 -12.67
C THR A 262 -2.14 33.94 -14.04
N ARG A 263 -0.81 33.73 -14.09
CA ARG A 263 -0.08 33.82 -15.36
C ARG A 263 -0.61 32.78 -16.37
N LYS A 264 -0.86 33.19 -17.62
CA LYS A 264 -1.44 32.34 -18.69
C LYS A 264 -0.74 30.97 -18.83
N SER A 265 0.60 30.94 -18.71
CA SER A 265 1.36 29.70 -18.83
C SER A 265 1.19 28.75 -17.62
N ALA A 266 0.92 29.30 -16.44
CA ALA A 266 0.60 28.54 -15.24
C ALA A 266 -0.86 28.06 -15.31
N LEU A 267 -1.79 28.94 -15.66
CA LEU A 267 -3.20 28.63 -15.85
C LEU A 267 -3.39 27.54 -16.91
N ALA A 268 -2.70 27.60 -18.05
CA ALA A 268 -2.76 26.57 -19.07
C ALA A 268 -2.30 25.18 -18.56
N LYS A 269 -1.31 25.15 -17.67
CA LYS A 269 -0.87 23.91 -17.04
C LYS A 269 -1.92 23.34 -16.09
N GLU A 270 -2.57 24.19 -15.30
CA GLU A 270 -3.63 23.80 -14.37
C GLU A 270 -4.88 23.30 -15.10
N LEU A 271 -5.31 24.03 -16.14
CA LEU A 271 -6.46 23.66 -16.97
C LEU A 271 -6.21 22.37 -17.74
N ALA A 272 -5.02 22.17 -18.30
CA ALA A 272 -4.64 20.94 -18.99
C ALA A 272 -4.76 19.72 -18.05
N GLN A 273 -4.33 19.87 -16.81
CA GLN A 273 -4.43 18.81 -15.80
C GLN A 273 -5.88 18.59 -15.34
N LYS A 274 -6.65 19.67 -15.15
CA LYS A 274 -8.03 19.63 -14.65
C LYS A 274 -9.01 19.05 -15.68
N PHE A 275 -8.88 19.43 -16.94
CA PHE A 275 -9.80 19.04 -18.02
C PHE A 275 -9.29 17.89 -18.91
N GLY A 276 -8.08 17.37 -18.64
CA GLY A 276 -7.51 16.27 -19.43
C GLY A 276 -7.18 16.61 -20.88
N ILE A 277 -6.90 17.90 -21.17
CA ILE A 277 -6.58 18.41 -22.51
C ILE A 277 -5.07 18.68 -22.65
N ALA A 278 -4.59 18.83 -23.90
CA ALA A 278 -3.21 19.22 -24.13
C ALA A 278 -2.95 20.65 -23.60
N ARG A 279 -1.73 20.89 -23.06
CA ARG A 279 -1.36 22.20 -22.51
C ARG A 279 -1.46 23.33 -23.56
N ASP A 280 -1.09 23.00 -24.79
CA ASP A 280 -1.17 23.96 -25.91
C ASP A 280 -2.62 24.27 -26.25
N GLU A 281 -3.52 23.32 -26.19
CA GLU A 281 -4.96 23.48 -26.36
C GLU A 281 -5.55 24.37 -25.26
N ALA A 282 -5.21 24.12 -24.00
CA ALA A 282 -5.59 24.98 -22.88
C ALA A 282 -5.07 26.41 -23.04
N TYR A 283 -3.85 26.58 -23.53
CA TYR A 283 -3.26 27.89 -23.76
C TYR A 283 -3.97 28.64 -24.90
N GLN A 284 -4.36 27.98 -26.00
CA GLN A 284 -5.15 28.56 -27.09
C GLN A 284 -6.55 28.95 -26.63
N ALA A 285 -7.19 28.13 -25.77
CA ALA A 285 -8.49 28.46 -25.18
C ALA A 285 -8.43 29.75 -24.33
N ILE A 286 -7.36 29.94 -23.54
CA ILE A 286 -7.14 31.18 -22.77
C ILE A 286 -7.00 32.39 -23.69
N LEU A 287 -6.26 32.27 -24.81
CA LEU A 287 -6.08 33.36 -25.75
C LEU A 287 -7.37 33.72 -26.49
N ALA A 288 -8.17 32.70 -26.81
CA ALA A 288 -9.47 32.91 -27.50
C ALA A 288 -10.52 33.57 -26.59
N HIS A 289 -10.44 33.34 -25.26
CA HIS A 289 -11.35 33.93 -24.28
C HIS A 289 -11.09 35.42 -24.05
N GLU A 290 -9.87 35.91 -24.31
CA GLU A 290 -9.51 37.34 -24.17
C GLU A 290 -9.68 38.13 -25.47
N ALA A 291 -10.00 37.51 -26.61
CA ALA A 291 -10.13 38.14 -27.89
C ALA A 291 -11.58 38.58 -28.16
#